data_322e12fefbe5699475ca6ae4b82354b2
#
_entry.id   322e12fefbe5699475ca6ae4b82354b2
#
_cell.length_a   1.000
_cell.length_b   1.000
_cell.length_c   1.000
_cell.angle_alpha   90.00
_cell.angle_beta   90.00
_cell.angle_gamma   90.00
#
_symmetry.space_group_name_H-M   'P 1'
#
loop_
_entity.id
_entity.type
_entity.pdbx_description
1 polymer ?
#
loop_
_entity_poly.entity_id
_entity_poly.type
_entity_poly.pdbx_seq_one_letter_code
_entity_poly.pdbx_strand_id
1 'polypeptide(L)'
;EKTTLLKIYRSLKDKHGNWSKAESLSINSDAFSSAHPALSSDGNTLYFASDRPGGFGLSDIWKVAIKADGSLGTPQNLGDKINTGGRETFPFVTSSNQLYFSTDARPGLGGLDVYASQLKTDGSLTDAQNVGSPVNSEWDDFAYYINPTNHQGFFSSNRPEGKGKDDIYSFVETRSLTFECLQQLKIRVIDSQSKEVISNAKVTAYDENYSALESTRQYANNGYVFSEKFECGA
;
A
#
# COMPACT_ATOMS: atom_id res chain seq x y z
N GLU A 1 16.83 2.52 -32.24
CA GLU A 1 15.93 3.49 -31.59
C GLU A 1 16.60 4.02 -30.35
N LYS A 2 16.61 5.33 -30.18
CA LYS A 2 17.19 5.96 -28.98
C LYS A 2 16.15 5.86 -27.86
N THR A 3 16.30 4.87 -26.96
CA THR A 3 15.42 4.72 -25.82
C THR A 3 15.64 5.92 -24.87
N THR A 4 14.60 6.70 -24.62
CA THR A 4 14.66 7.80 -23.65
C THR A 4 14.57 7.22 -22.24
N LEU A 5 15.64 7.32 -21.47
CA LEU A 5 15.67 6.90 -20.07
C LEU A 5 15.18 8.03 -19.18
N LEU A 6 14.34 7.69 -18.20
CA LEU A 6 13.84 8.62 -17.19
C LEU A 6 14.83 8.73 -16.05
N LYS A 7 15.01 9.95 -15.52
CA LYS A 7 15.92 10.24 -14.42
C LYS A 7 15.27 11.20 -13.43
N ILE A 8 15.52 10.97 -12.15
CA ILE A 8 15.01 11.81 -11.06
C ILE A 8 16.05 12.86 -10.71
N TYR A 9 15.61 14.11 -10.58
CA TYR A 9 16.41 15.25 -10.17
C TYR A 9 15.84 15.86 -8.90
N ARG A 10 16.72 16.47 -8.10
CA ARG A 10 16.35 17.18 -6.88
C ARG A 10 16.75 18.64 -6.99
N SER A 11 15.88 19.54 -6.54
CA SER A 11 16.18 20.94 -6.29
C SER A 11 15.77 21.26 -4.84
N LEU A 12 16.58 22.01 -4.13
CA LEU A 12 16.36 22.40 -2.75
C LEU A 12 15.98 23.86 -2.66
N LYS A 13 15.06 24.19 -1.77
CA LYS A 13 14.63 25.55 -1.49
C LYS A 13 15.49 26.14 -0.36
N ASP A 14 16.08 27.29 -0.58
CA ASP A 14 16.85 27.99 0.44
C ASP A 14 15.95 28.71 1.45
N LYS A 15 16.55 29.30 2.51
CA LYS A 15 15.85 30.07 3.53
C LYS A 15 15.14 31.33 3.01
N HIS A 16 15.46 31.79 1.81
CA HIS A 16 14.83 32.93 1.14
C HIS A 16 13.75 32.53 0.15
N GLY A 17 13.52 31.22 -0.02
CA GLY A 17 12.52 30.69 -0.92
C GLY A 17 13.00 30.43 -2.35
N ASN A 18 14.31 30.60 -2.65
CA ASN A 18 14.87 30.34 -3.97
C ASN A 18 15.21 28.86 -4.15
N TRP A 19 14.99 28.34 -5.34
CA TRP A 19 15.31 26.97 -5.69
C TRP A 19 16.77 26.86 -6.19
N SER A 20 17.48 25.83 -5.72
CA SER A 20 18.79 25.46 -6.24
C SER A 20 18.70 24.96 -7.69
N LYS A 21 19.83 24.92 -8.38
CA LYS A 21 19.93 24.18 -9.64
C LYS A 21 19.56 22.72 -9.38
N ALA A 22 18.80 22.11 -10.32
CA ALA A 22 18.44 20.71 -10.24
C ALA A 22 19.67 19.80 -10.34
N GLU A 23 19.80 18.86 -9.40
CA GLU A 23 20.88 17.89 -9.30
C GLU A 23 20.37 16.49 -9.63
N SER A 24 21.11 15.73 -10.43
CA SER A 24 20.82 14.34 -10.71
C SER A 24 21.03 13.49 -9.46
N LEU A 25 20.03 12.67 -9.10
CA LEU A 25 20.18 11.76 -7.97
C LEU A 25 21.13 10.59 -8.30
N SER A 26 21.85 10.10 -7.29
CA SER A 26 22.82 8.99 -7.42
C SER A 26 22.17 7.64 -7.77
N ILE A 27 20.85 7.54 -7.69
CA ILE A 27 20.08 6.35 -8.09
C ILE A 27 19.84 6.29 -9.60
N ASN A 28 20.13 7.34 -10.34
CA ASN A 28 19.97 7.36 -11.80
C ASN A 28 21.09 6.58 -12.50
N SER A 29 20.78 6.08 -13.70
CA SER A 29 21.73 5.36 -14.55
C SER A 29 21.50 5.72 -16.03
N ASP A 30 22.49 5.41 -16.86
CA ASP A 30 22.36 5.42 -18.32
C ASP A 30 21.98 4.05 -18.89
N ALA A 31 21.70 3.06 -18.01
CA ALA A 31 21.30 1.71 -18.37
C ALA A 31 19.83 1.38 -18.06
N PHE A 32 19.19 2.15 -17.21
CA PHE A 32 17.81 1.95 -16.79
C PHE A 32 17.13 3.27 -16.37
N SER A 33 15.81 3.27 -16.32
CA SER A 33 14.99 4.40 -15.92
C SER A 33 14.78 4.43 -14.39
N SER A 34 14.67 5.63 -13.84
CA SER A 34 14.15 5.91 -12.50
C SER A 34 13.13 7.05 -12.62
N ALA A 35 11.90 6.82 -12.14
CA ALA A 35 10.77 7.73 -12.35
C ALA A 35 9.83 7.78 -11.14
N HIS A 36 8.85 8.66 -11.21
CA HIS A 36 7.73 8.79 -10.27
C HIS A 36 8.18 8.84 -8.80
N PRO A 37 8.98 9.85 -8.40
CA PRO A 37 9.48 9.96 -7.04
C PRO A 37 8.37 10.33 -6.05
N ALA A 38 8.37 9.70 -4.88
CA ALA A 38 7.51 10.04 -3.75
C ALA A 38 8.30 9.99 -2.44
N LEU A 39 8.13 10.99 -1.59
CA LEU A 39 8.77 11.01 -0.28
C LEU A 39 7.85 10.40 0.78
N SER A 40 8.43 9.71 1.76
CA SER A 40 7.74 9.41 3.01
C SER A 40 7.33 10.70 3.72
N SER A 41 6.34 10.63 4.61
CA SER A 41 5.84 11.81 5.31
C SER A 41 6.90 12.50 6.21
N ASP A 42 7.88 11.75 6.70
CA ASP A 42 9.01 12.24 7.49
C ASP A 42 10.18 12.74 6.62
N GLY A 43 10.10 12.57 5.29
CA GLY A 43 11.13 12.98 4.34
C GLY A 43 12.41 12.13 4.35
N ASN A 44 12.45 11.02 5.08
CA ASN A 44 13.66 10.20 5.25
C ASN A 44 13.76 9.03 4.28
N THR A 45 12.72 8.78 3.49
CA THR A 45 12.70 7.72 2.47
C THR A 45 12.14 8.26 1.16
N LEU A 46 12.84 7.95 0.07
CA LEU A 46 12.38 8.19 -1.29
C LEU A 46 11.91 6.87 -1.90
N TYR A 47 10.64 6.83 -2.30
CA TYR A 47 10.06 5.76 -3.11
C TYR A 47 10.09 6.18 -4.58
N PHE A 48 10.25 5.23 -5.48
CA PHE A 48 10.30 5.51 -6.92
C PHE A 48 10.09 4.25 -7.74
N ALA A 49 9.66 4.40 -8.99
CA ALA A 49 9.57 3.32 -9.95
C ALA A 49 10.87 3.18 -10.75
N SER A 50 11.30 1.96 -11.05
CA SER A 50 12.50 1.72 -11.85
C SER A 50 12.50 0.31 -12.48
N ASP A 51 13.01 0.22 -13.71
CA ASP A 51 13.31 -1.01 -14.46
C ASP A 51 14.76 -1.49 -14.26
N ARG A 52 15.39 -1.06 -13.14
CA ARG A 52 16.75 -1.47 -12.78
C ARG A 52 16.89 -2.98 -12.58
N PRO A 53 18.08 -3.56 -12.84
CA PRO A 53 18.35 -4.97 -12.59
C PRO A 53 18.08 -5.37 -11.13
N GLY A 54 17.57 -6.60 -10.96
CA GLY A 54 17.23 -7.15 -9.63
C GLY A 54 15.78 -6.92 -9.21
N GLY A 55 14.92 -6.44 -10.12
CA GLY A 55 13.48 -6.36 -9.96
C GLY A 55 12.76 -7.65 -10.30
N PHE A 56 11.43 -7.63 -10.19
CA PHE A 56 10.52 -8.74 -10.49
C PHE A 56 9.98 -8.65 -11.92
N GLY A 57 9.79 -7.42 -12.44
CA GLY A 57 9.11 -7.21 -13.70
C GLY A 57 9.67 -6.12 -14.58
N LEU A 58 8.77 -5.50 -15.34
CA LEU A 58 9.10 -4.44 -16.30
C LEU A 58 9.49 -3.14 -15.61
N SER A 59 8.79 -2.80 -14.53
CA SER A 59 9.22 -1.76 -13.57
C SER A 59 8.66 -2.08 -12.20
N ASP A 60 9.47 -1.86 -11.19
CA ASP A 60 9.14 -2.14 -9.79
C ASP A 60 9.15 -0.86 -8.96
N ILE A 61 8.46 -0.91 -7.82
CA ILE A 61 8.62 0.11 -6.77
C ILE A 61 9.82 -0.23 -5.91
N TRP A 62 10.69 0.75 -5.78
CA TRP A 62 11.90 0.72 -4.97
C TRP A 62 11.83 1.80 -3.90
N LYS A 63 12.59 1.62 -2.82
CA LYS A 63 12.81 2.65 -1.81
C LYS A 63 14.30 2.87 -1.59
N VAL A 64 14.66 4.09 -1.15
CA VAL A 64 16.02 4.43 -0.74
C VAL A 64 15.97 5.38 0.45
N ALA A 65 16.80 5.13 1.47
CA ALA A 65 16.92 6.02 2.62
C ALA A 65 17.62 7.32 2.23
N ILE A 66 17.13 8.43 2.75
CA ILE A 66 17.77 9.75 2.66
C ILE A 66 18.50 9.98 3.99
N LYS A 67 19.82 10.12 3.94
CA LYS A 67 20.65 10.33 5.13
C LYS A 67 20.56 11.79 5.60
N ALA A 68 21.03 12.06 6.82
CA ALA A 68 21.02 13.40 7.42
C ALA A 68 21.78 14.45 6.59
N ASP A 69 22.80 14.04 5.84
CA ASP A 69 23.54 14.90 4.91
C ASP A 69 22.84 15.08 3.55
N GLY A 70 21.66 14.47 3.37
CA GLY A 70 20.89 14.48 2.13
C GLY A 70 21.39 13.51 1.06
N SER A 71 22.44 12.72 1.32
CA SER A 71 22.86 11.64 0.43
C SER A 71 21.89 10.46 0.49
N LEU A 72 21.87 9.66 -0.58
CA LEU A 72 21.01 8.49 -0.67
C LEU A 72 21.78 7.22 -0.26
N GLY A 73 21.05 6.30 0.36
CA GLY A 73 21.53 4.96 0.65
C GLY A 73 21.54 4.05 -0.58
N THR A 74 21.50 2.75 -0.36
CA THR A 74 21.35 1.75 -1.42
C THR A 74 19.85 1.50 -1.69
N PRO A 75 19.40 1.55 -2.95
CA PRO A 75 18.03 1.21 -3.31
C PRO A 75 17.66 -0.22 -2.91
N GLN A 76 16.45 -0.40 -2.38
CA GLN A 76 15.88 -1.67 -1.98
C GLN A 76 14.57 -1.89 -2.72
N ASN A 77 14.40 -3.07 -3.33
CA ASN A 77 13.13 -3.48 -3.92
C ASN A 77 12.09 -3.72 -2.82
N LEU A 78 10.82 -3.36 -3.04
CA LEU A 78 9.76 -3.55 -2.04
C LEU A 78 9.26 -5.00 -1.92
N GLY A 79 9.72 -5.90 -2.79
CA GLY A 79 9.38 -7.31 -2.74
C GLY A 79 8.05 -7.65 -3.43
N ASP A 80 7.70 -8.93 -3.41
CA ASP A 80 6.61 -9.55 -4.16
C ASP A 80 5.20 -9.19 -3.65
N LYS A 81 5.08 -8.68 -2.44
CA LYS A 81 3.81 -8.13 -1.94
C LYS A 81 3.37 -6.88 -2.72
N ILE A 82 4.31 -6.15 -3.26
CA ILE A 82 4.08 -4.92 -4.04
C ILE A 82 4.36 -5.17 -5.52
N ASN A 83 5.54 -5.71 -5.86
CA ASN A 83 6.04 -5.85 -7.20
C ASN A 83 5.63 -7.18 -7.84
N THR A 84 5.41 -7.15 -9.14
CA THR A 84 4.96 -8.30 -9.96
C THR A 84 5.84 -8.46 -11.20
N GLY A 85 5.46 -9.36 -12.10
CA GLY A 85 6.11 -9.49 -13.42
C GLY A 85 5.76 -8.36 -14.42
N GLY A 86 4.82 -7.49 -14.08
CA GLY A 86 4.40 -6.35 -14.91
C GLY A 86 5.05 -5.04 -14.52
N ARG A 87 4.25 -3.98 -14.53
CA ARG A 87 4.68 -2.64 -14.14
C ARG A 87 4.03 -2.24 -12.83
N GLU A 88 4.86 -1.80 -11.90
CA GLU A 88 4.46 -1.02 -10.74
C GLU A 88 5.02 0.39 -10.87
N THR A 89 4.15 1.38 -10.70
CA THR A 89 4.48 2.78 -11.02
C THR A 89 3.72 3.76 -10.13
N PHE A 90 4.05 5.04 -10.18
CA PHE A 90 3.39 6.13 -9.46
C PHE A 90 3.19 5.87 -7.95
N PRO A 91 4.26 5.53 -7.19
CA PRO A 91 4.13 5.36 -5.75
C PRO A 91 3.73 6.68 -5.08
N PHE A 92 2.91 6.58 -4.04
CA PHE A 92 2.57 7.69 -3.14
C PHE A 92 2.41 7.16 -1.72
N VAL A 93 2.98 7.84 -0.72
CA VAL A 93 2.91 7.43 0.68
C VAL A 93 2.22 8.50 1.51
N THR A 94 1.17 8.12 2.24
CA THR A 94 0.44 9.01 3.15
C THR A 94 1.15 9.19 4.49
N SER A 95 0.72 10.18 5.27
CA SER A 95 1.19 10.37 6.65
C SER A 95 0.77 9.24 7.61
N SER A 96 -0.20 8.43 7.23
CA SER A 96 -0.60 7.20 7.94
C SER A 96 0.15 5.95 7.45
N ASN A 97 1.25 6.13 6.68
CA ASN A 97 2.08 5.05 6.14
C ASN A 97 1.33 4.10 5.19
N GLN A 98 0.36 4.59 4.46
CA GLN A 98 -0.27 3.85 3.38
C GLN A 98 0.48 4.13 2.09
N LEU A 99 0.97 3.07 1.44
CA LEU A 99 1.61 3.12 0.12
C LEU A 99 0.56 2.85 -0.95
N TYR A 100 0.33 3.81 -1.83
CA TYR A 100 -0.46 3.67 -3.05
C TYR A 100 0.48 3.55 -4.25
N PHE A 101 0.11 2.78 -5.24
CA PHE A 101 0.83 2.61 -6.50
C PHE A 101 -0.11 2.10 -7.58
N SER A 102 0.29 2.18 -8.85
CA SER A 102 -0.51 1.64 -9.95
C SER A 102 0.22 0.46 -10.58
N THR A 103 -0.52 -0.56 -11.01
CA THR A 103 0.01 -1.79 -11.61
C THR A 103 -0.87 -2.31 -12.74
N ASP A 104 -0.25 -2.94 -13.75
CA ASP A 104 -0.92 -3.58 -14.89
C ASP A 104 -0.92 -5.12 -14.82
N ALA A 105 -0.43 -5.71 -13.72
CA ALA A 105 -0.25 -7.16 -13.61
C ALA A 105 -0.97 -7.81 -12.42
N ARG A 106 -1.80 -7.05 -11.70
CA ARG A 106 -2.68 -7.59 -10.66
C ARG A 106 -4.12 -7.65 -11.17
N PRO A 107 -4.97 -8.54 -10.61
CA PRO A 107 -6.38 -8.57 -10.94
C PRO A 107 -7.03 -7.20 -10.75
N GLY A 108 -7.54 -6.59 -11.80
CA GLY A 108 -8.06 -5.22 -11.81
C GLY A 108 -9.25 -5.06 -12.74
N LEU A 109 -9.60 -3.82 -13.02
CA LEU A 109 -10.70 -3.47 -13.91
C LEU A 109 -10.21 -3.04 -15.30
N GLY A 110 -8.99 -2.49 -15.37
CA GLY A 110 -8.43 -1.90 -16.58
C GLY A 110 -7.00 -2.31 -16.88
N GLY A 111 -6.25 -1.40 -17.48
CA GLY A 111 -4.82 -1.55 -17.72
C GLY A 111 -4.04 -1.28 -16.45
N LEU A 112 -3.73 -0.01 -16.15
CA LEU A 112 -3.19 0.38 -14.85
C LEU A 112 -4.33 0.57 -13.85
N ASP A 113 -4.27 -0.15 -12.75
CA ASP A 113 -5.17 0.00 -11.61
C ASP A 113 -4.41 0.46 -10.37
N VAL A 114 -5.03 1.31 -9.56
CA VAL A 114 -4.48 1.78 -8.29
C VAL A 114 -4.67 0.71 -7.21
N TYR A 115 -3.58 0.41 -6.53
CA TYR A 115 -3.50 -0.48 -5.37
C TYR A 115 -2.93 0.23 -4.16
N ALA A 116 -3.21 -0.31 -2.99
CA ALA A 116 -2.70 0.21 -1.74
C ALA A 116 -2.19 -0.91 -0.82
N SER A 117 -1.18 -0.61 -0.02
CA SER A 117 -0.63 -1.47 1.02
C SER A 117 -0.28 -0.65 2.25
N GLN A 118 -0.37 -1.23 3.44
CA GLN A 118 0.02 -0.59 4.70
C GLN A 118 1.48 -0.90 5.03
N LEU A 119 2.31 0.12 5.24
CA LEU A 119 3.61 -0.02 5.88
C LEU A 119 3.40 -0.22 7.38
N LYS A 120 3.87 -1.35 7.91
CA LYS A 120 3.85 -1.65 9.34
C LYS A 120 5.05 -1.02 10.06
N THR A 121 4.96 -0.94 11.37
CA THR A 121 6.03 -0.37 12.21
C THR A 121 7.33 -1.18 12.19
N ASP A 122 7.26 -2.46 11.87
CA ASP A 122 8.42 -3.34 11.68
C ASP A 122 9.07 -3.21 10.30
N GLY A 123 8.50 -2.35 9.43
CA GLY A 123 8.97 -2.11 8.07
C GLY A 123 8.45 -3.08 7.02
N SER A 124 7.62 -4.06 7.41
CA SER A 124 6.93 -4.96 6.49
C SER A 124 5.74 -4.27 5.82
N LEU A 125 5.23 -4.87 4.75
CA LEU A 125 4.06 -4.42 3.99
C LEU A 125 2.95 -5.46 4.08
N THR A 126 1.70 -5.01 4.16
CA THR A 126 0.55 -5.89 3.94
C THR A 126 0.46 -6.27 2.48
N ASP A 127 -0.34 -7.29 2.18
CA ASP A 127 -0.69 -7.59 0.80
C ASP A 127 -1.41 -6.41 0.17
N ALA A 128 -1.12 -6.16 -1.11
CA ALA A 128 -1.69 -5.05 -1.83
C ALA A 128 -3.18 -5.30 -2.13
N GLN A 129 -4.01 -4.29 -1.88
CA GLN A 129 -5.45 -4.30 -2.12
C GLN A 129 -5.79 -3.33 -3.25
N ASN A 130 -6.68 -3.74 -4.16
CA ASN A 130 -7.25 -2.88 -5.18
C ASN A 130 -8.15 -1.81 -4.52
N VAL A 131 -7.97 -0.53 -4.85
CA VAL A 131 -8.79 0.54 -4.26
C VAL A 131 -10.24 0.51 -4.77
N GLY A 132 -10.49 -0.19 -5.88
CA GLY A 132 -11.82 -0.42 -6.44
C GLY A 132 -12.40 0.76 -7.20
N SER A 133 -13.60 0.54 -7.75
CA SER A 133 -14.40 1.57 -8.41
C SER A 133 -14.96 2.56 -7.37
N PRO A 134 -15.10 3.86 -7.73
CA PRO A 134 -14.96 4.44 -9.08
C PRO A 134 -13.54 4.96 -9.41
N VAL A 135 -12.55 4.81 -8.49
CA VAL A 135 -11.16 5.22 -8.80
C VAL A 135 -10.63 4.36 -9.93
N ASN A 136 -10.65 3.04 -9.74
CA ASN A 136 -10.31 2.11 -10.81
C ASN A 136 -11.49 1.88 -11.76
N SER A 137 -11.17 1.79 -13.05
CA SER A 137 -12.11 1.63 -14.15
C SER A 137 -11.57 0.64 -15.18
N GLU A 138 -12.25 0.45 -16.29
CA GLU A 138 -11.75 -0.36 -17.44
C GLU A 138 -10.60 0.29 -18.23
N TRP A 139 -10.14 1.46 -17.79
CA TRP A 139 -9.08 2.26 -18.38
C TRP A 139 -7.84 2.28 -17.48
N ASP A 140 -6.78 3.00 -17.90
CA ASP A 140 -5.62 3.23 -17.05
C ASP A 140 -5.95 4.26 -15.96
N ASP A 141 -5.77 3.87 -14.70
CA ASP A 141 -5.98 4.71 -13.53
C ASP A 141 -4.67 4.76 -12.72
N PHE A 142 -4.12 5.97 -12.51
CA PHE A 142 -2.76 6.11 -11.99
C PHE A 142 -2.53 7.43 -11.24
N ALA A 143 -1.33 7.61 -10.69
CA ALA A 143 -0.90 8.82 -9.99
C ALA A 143 -1.87 9.26 -8.88
N TYR A 144 -2.30 8.29 -8.07
CA TYR A 144 -3.24 8.51 -6.97
C TYR A 144 -2.60 9.32 -5.84
N TYR A 145 -3.36 10.28 -5.34
CA TYR A 145 -3.04 11.10 -4.16
C TYR A 145 -4.26 11.21 -3.27
N ILE A 146 -4.10 11.09 -1.96
CA ILE A 146 -5.13 11.36 -0.98
C ILE A 146 -4.56 12.11 0.23
N ASN A 147 -5.31 13.07 0.74
CA ASN A 147 -5.05 13.67 2.04
C ASN A 147 -5.84 12.87 3.10
N PRO A 148 -5.17 12.11 3.99
CA PRO A 148 -5.83 11.24 4.95
C PRO A 148 -6.61 11.98 6.04
N THR A 149 -6.42 13.32 6.17
CA THR A 149 -7.13 14.12 7.17
C THR A 149 -8.53 14.53 6.71
N ASN A 150 -8.68 14.91 5.44
CA ASN A 150 -9.95 15.38 4.89
C ASN A 150 -10.56 14.42 3.87
N HIS A 151 -9.91 13.29 3.61
CA HIS A 151 -10.31 12.24 2.68
C HIS A 151 -10.50 12.72 1.22
N GLN A 152 -9.94 13.87 0.88
CA GLN A 152 -9.97 14.39 -0.50
C GLN A 152 -8.72 13.95 -1.25
N GLY A 153 -8.90 13.58 -2.51
CA GLY A 153 -7.82 13.11 -3.35
C GLY A 153 -8.01 13.39 -4.83
N PHE A 154 -6.98 13.01 -5.57
CA PHE A 154 -6.92 13.12 -7.02
C PHE A 154 -6.27 11.86 -7.59
N PHE A 155 -6.62 11.51 -8.80
CA PHE A 155 -5.95 10.51 -9.60
C PHE A 155 -6.00 10.89 -11.07
N SER A 156 -5.13 10.32 -11.87
CA SER A 156 -5.15 10.48 -13.32
C SER A 156 -5.79 9.29 -13.98
N SER A 157 -6.51 9.52 -15.08
CA SER A 157 -7.12 8.46 -15.87
C SER A 157 -7.22 8.85 -17.34
N ASN A 158 -7.10 7.85 -18.23
CA ASN A 158 -7.35 8.01 -19.67
C ASN A 158 -8.78 7.59 -20.07
N ARG A 159 -9.71 7.52 -19.09
CA ARG A 159 -11.12 7.19 -19.34
C ARG A 159 -11.79 8.19 -20.28
N PRO A 160 -12.77 7.75 -21.09
CA PRO A 160 -13.48 8.61 -22.00
C PRO A 160 -14.22 9.74 -21.27
N GLU A 161 -14.61 10.77 -22.02
CA GLU A 161 -15.30 11.97 -21.54
C GLU A 161 -14.40 13.00 -20.85
N GLY A 162 -13.08 12.76 -20.79
CA GLY A 162 -12.08 13.74 -20.38
C GLY A 162 -11.83 14.82 -21.46
N LYS A 163 -10.94 15.74 -21.17
CA LYS A 163 -10.53 16.82 -22.10
C LYS A 163 -9.27 16.48 -22.87
N GLY A 164 -8.42 15.60 -22.30
CA GLY A 164 -7.14 15.20 -22.85
C GLY A 164 -7.08 13.71 -23.15
N LYS A 165 -5.85 13.19 -23.26
CA LYS A 165 -5.58 11.74 -23.29
C LYS A 165 -5.60 11.18 -21.88
N ASP A 166 -5.01 11.93 -20.96
CA ASP A 166 -4.99 11.67 -19.52
C ASP A 166 -5.53 12.93 -18.84
N ASP A 167 -6.49 12.75 -17.95
CA ASP A 167 -7.12 13.82 -17.20
C ASP A 167 -7.01 13.57 -15.68
N ILE A 168 -7.09 14.64 -14.89
CA ILE A 168 -7.06 14.58 -13.44
C ILE A 168 -8.49 14.61 -12.91
N TYR A 169 -8.84 13.61 -12.13
CA TYR A 169 -10.12 13.47 -11.46
C TYR A 169 -9.96 13.71 -9.96
N SER A 170 -10.91 14.40 -9.35
CA SER A 170 -11.00 14.58 -7.91
C SER A 170 -12.01 13.61 -7.30
N PHE A 171 -11.75 13.17 -6.06
CA PHE A 171 -12.66 12.31 -5.32
C PHE A 171 -12.68 12.67 -3.83
N VAL A 172 -13.70 12.16 -3.15
CA VAL A 172 -13.76 12.13 -1.68
C VAL A 172 -13.90 10.67 -1.28
N GLU A 173 -12.97 10.17 -0.46
CA GLU A 173 -13.06 8.84 0.11
C GLU A 173 -14.19 8.80 1.14
N THR A 174 -15.20 7.99 0.88
CA THR A 174 -16.35 7.81 1.78
C THR A 174 -16.19 6.60 2.71
N ARG A 175 -15.24 5.71 2.39
CA ARG A 175 -14.91 4.53 3.17
C ARG A 175 -13.42 4.22 2.99
N SER A 176 -12.68 4.29 4.08
CA SER A 176 -11.24 3.99 4.08
C SER A 176 -10.97 2.50 3.89
N LEU A 177 -9.83 2.20 3.25
CA LEU A 177 -9.34 0.83 3.11
C LEU A 177 -8.97 0.25 4.48
N THR A 178 -9.27 -1.02 4.66
CA THR A 178 -8.90 -1.77 5.87
C THR A 178 -7.85 -2.80 5.47
N PHE A 179 -6.61 -2.61 5.92
CA PHE A 179 -5.46 -3.46 5.58
C PHE A 179 -5.28 -4.65 6.53
N GLU A 180 -5.82 -4.56 7.72
CA GLU A 180 -5.84 -5.65 8.70
C GLU A 180 -7.29 -5.96 9.02
N CYS A 181 -7.75 -7.10 8.55
CA CYS A 181 -9.05 -7.59 8.93
C CYS A 181 -8.88 -8.38 10.24
N LEU A 182 -9.22 -7.74 11.36
CA LEU A 182 -9.20 -8.38 12.67
C LEU A 182 -10.64 -8.55 13.15
N GLN A 183 -11.03 -9.78 13.43
CA GLN A 183 -12.35 -10.10 13.93
C GLN A 183 -12.29 -10.68 15.34
N GLN A 184 -13.29 -10.35 16.14
CA GLN A 184 -13.44 -10.91 17.46
C GLN A 184 -14.17 -12.25 17.36
N LEU A 185 -13.54 -13.31 17.89
CA LEU A 185 -14.17 -14.62 17.94
C LEU A 185 -15.17 -14.68 19.08
N LYS A 186 -16.43 -14.99 18.73
CA LYS A 186 -17.49 -15.27 19.70
C LYS A 186 -18.04 -16.68 19.47
N ILE A 187 -17.92 -17.54 20.48
CA ILE A 187 -18.34 -18.94 20.41
C ILE A 187 -19.51 -19.17 21.36
N ARG A 188 -20.56 -19.79 20.86
CA ARG A 188 -21.67 -20.29 21.66
C ARG A 188 -21.59 -21.81 21.74
N VAL A 189 -21.48 -22.33 22.96
CA VAL A 189 -21.55 -23.78 23.21
C VAL A 189 -22.98 -24.10 23.65
N ILE A 190 -23.60 -25.05 22.96
CA ILE A 190 -25.00 -25.48 23.23
C ILE A 190 -25.05 -26.99 23.45
N ASP A 191 -25.95 -27.43 24.29
CA ASP A 191 -26.30 -28.85 24.40
C ASP A 191 -26.97 -29.34 23.11
N SER A 192 -26.56 -30.49 22.61
CA SER A 192 -27.00 -30.98 21.30
C SER A 192 -28.46 -31.39 21.27
N GLN A 193 -29.02 -31.76 22.45
CA GLN A 193 -30.41 -32.25 22.58
C GLN A 193 -31.36 -31.12 23.03
N SER A 194 -31.02 -30.45 24.16
CA SER A 194 -31.89 -29.41 24.74
C SER A 194 -31.76 -28.08 24.02
N LYS A 195 -30.66 -27.85 23.25
CA LYS A 195 -30.31 -26.57 22.62
C LYS A 195 -30.05 -25.45 23.61
N GLU A 196 -29.95 -25.73 24.89
CA GLU A 196 -29.61 -24.75 25.90
C GLU A 196 -28.13 -24.38 25.87
N VAL A 197 -27.82 -23.15 26.27
CA VAL A 197 -26.43 -22.62 26.30
C VAL A 197 -25.70 -23.18 27.50
N ILE A 198 -24.51 -23.74 27.26
CA ILE A 198 -23.61 -24.24 28.29
C ILE A 198 -22.61 -23.10 28.66
N SER A 199 -22.78 -22.53 29.85
CA SER A 199 -21.97 -21.40 30.32
C SER A 199 -20.64 -21.79 30.96
N ASN A 200 -20.46 -23.06 31.33
CA ASN A 200 -19.27 -23.58 32.04
C ASN A 200 -18.40 -24.50 31.17
N ALA A 201 -18.56 -24.45 29.85
CA ALA A 201 -17.72 -25.22 28.93
C ALA A 201 -16.29 -24.71 28.92
N LYS A 202 -15.32 -25.58 28.79
CA LYS A 202 -13.93 -25.22 28.51
C LYS A 202 -13.78 -25.02 27.00
N VAL A 203 -13.50 -23.77 26.60
CA VAL A 203 -13.26 -23.42 25.18
C VAL A 203 -11.81 -22.99 25.04
N THR A 204 -11.06 -23.53 24.08
CA THR A 204 -9.67 -23.18 23.78
C THR A 204 -9.56 -22.98 22.27
N ALA A 205 -8.98 -21.86 21.85
CA ALA A 205 -8.60 -21.64 20.47
C ALA A 205 -7.17 -22.13 20.23
N TYR A 206 -6.93 -22.65 19.04
CA TYR A 206 -5.62 -23.13 18.60
C TYR A 206 -5.25 -22.44 17.30
N ASP A 207 -3.96 -22.21 17.07
CA ASP A 207 -3.44 -21.78 15.79
C ASP A 207 -3.39 -22.95 14.77
N GLU A 208 -2.90 -22.68 13.58
CA GLU A 208 -2.74 -23.67 12.49
C GLU A 208 -1.79 -24.83 12.83
N ASN A 209 -0.90 -24.64 13.82
CA ASN A 209 0.05 -25.63 14.31
C ASN A 209 -0.47 -26.39 15.54
N TYR A 210 -1.73 -26.23 15.88
CA TYR A 210 -2.40 -26.79 17.08
C TYR A 210 -1.78 -26.31 18.41
N SER A 211 -1.13 -25.15 18.43
CA SER A 211 -0.68 -24.49 19.66
C SER A 211 -1.82 -23.69 20.26
N ALA A 212 -2.07 -23.85 21.55
CA ALA A 212 -3.14 -23.13 22.24
C ALA A 212 -2.84 -21.64 22.28
N LEU A 213 -3.80 -20.81 21.83
CA LEU A 213 -3.68 -19.36 21.90
C LEU A 213 -3.92 -18.88 23.34
N GLU A 214 -2.98 -18.09 23.86
CA GLU A 214 -3.10 -17.44 25.18
C GLU A 214 -4.02 -16.24 25.09
N SER A 215 -5.33 -16.47 25.11
CA SER A 215 -6.31 -15.40 25.09
C SER A 215 -7.24 -15.47 26.32
N THR A 216 -7.59 -14.31 26.86
CA THR A 216 -8.57 -14.22 27.94
C THR A 216 -9.96 -14.46 27.40
N ARG A 217 -10.67 -15.42 27.98
CA ARG A 217 -12.04 -15.76 27.64
C ARG A 217 -12.99 -15.14 28.68
N GLN A 218 -14.02 -14.49 28.24
CA GLN A 218 -15.11 -14.04 29.10
C GLN A 218 -16.44 -14.56 28.57
N TYR A 219 -17.24 -15.13 29.46
CA TYR A 219 -18.62 -15.48 29.13
C TYR A 219 -19.47 -14.21 29.26
N ALA A 220 -19.99 -13.74 28.12
CA ALA A 220 -20.84 -12.57 28.07
C ALA A 220 -21.90 -12.75 26.96
N ASN A 221 -23.10 -12.22 27.19
CA ASN A 221 -24.18 -12.24 26.20
C ASN A 221 -24.40 -13.62 25.54
N ASN A 222 -24.51 -14.66 26.39
CA ASN A 222 -24.72 -16.05 25.98
C ASN A 222 -23.63 -16.64 25.06
N GLY A 223 -22.36 -16.29 25.27
CA GLY A 223 -21.24 -16.86 24.53
C GLY A 223 -19.88 -16.54 25.16
N TYR A 224 -18.85 -17.26 24.70
CA TYR A 224 -17.47 -16.99 25.05
C TYR A 224 -16.89 -15.99 24.04
N VAL A 225 -16.33 -14.90 24.56
CA VAL A 225 -15.68 -13.86 23.76
C VAL A 225 -14.19 -13.92 24.06
N PHE A 226 -13.37 -14.00 23.03
CA PHE A 226 -11.93 -13.93 23.16
C PHE A 226 -11.48 -12.48 23.13
N SER A 227 -10.53 -12.11 24.01
CA SER A 227 -9.96 -10.75 24.05
C SER A 227 -9.04 -10.49 22.83
N GLU A 228 -8.41 -11.53 22.35
CA GLU A 228 -7.57 -11.46 21.17
C GLU A 228 -8.42 -11.33 19.89
N LYS A 229 -7.93 -10.53 18.93
CA LYS A 229 -8.53 -10.42 17.62
C LYS A 229 -7.80 -11.36 16.67
N PHE A 230 -8.56 -12.10 15.88
CA PHE A 230 -8.06 -13.05 14.91
C PHE A 230 -8.07 -12.44 13.51
N GLU A 231 -7.09 -12.78 12.69
CA GLU A 231 -7.06 -12.36 11.28
C GLU A 231 -8.26 -12.97 10.52
N CYS A 232 -8.79 -12.20 9.55
CA CYS A 232 -9.88 -12.71 8.74
C CYS A 232 -9.39 -13.81 7.80
N GLY A 233 -10.08 -14.94 7.79
CA GLY A 233 -9.72 -16.09 6.97
C GLY A 233 -8.81 -17.11 7.65
N ALA A 234 -8.47 -16.89 8.93
CA ALA A 234 -7.76 -17.87 9.75
C ALA A 234 -8.70 -18.97 10.26
#